data_8868a98233e1d06512a6c99f1d11a66a
#
_entry.id   8868a98233e1d06512a6c99f1d11a66a
#
_cell.length_a   1.000
_cell.length_b   1.000
_cell.length_c   1.000
_cell.angle_alpha   90.00
_cell.angle_beta   90.00
_cell.angle_gamma   90.00
#
_symmetry.space_group_name_H-M   'P 1'
#
loop_
_entity.id
_entity.type
_entity.pdbx_description
1 polymer ?
#
loop_
_entity_poly.entity_id
_entity_poly.type
_entity_poly.pdbx_seq_one_letter_code
_entity_poly.pdbx_strand_id
1 'polypeptide(L)'
;MKKKILICMLSSVLALILVACSQDKQNDVKESHGMKIVTSFYPVYSMVKAVSGDLNDVRMIQSSSGIHSYEPSANDIAAIYDADVFVYHSHTLESWAGSLDPSLQKSKVKV
;
A
#
# COMPACT_ATOMS: atom_id res chain seq x y z
N MET A 1 -28.55 35.66 42.51
CA MET A 1 -28.10 35.96 41.15
C MET A 1 -26.65 35.51 40.89
N LYS A 2 -25.70 35.81 41.76
CA LYS A 2 -24.28 35.42 41.52
C LYS A 2 -24.02 33.93 41.36
N LYS A 3 -24.72 33.02 42.08
CA LYS A 3 -24.60 31.57 41.95
C LYS A 3 -25.10 31.03 40.59
N LYS A 4 -26.16 31.61 40.04
CA LYS A 4 -26.69 31.20 38.74
C LYS A 4 -25.78 31.60 37.56
N ILE A 5 -25.13 32.77 37.69
CA ILE A 5 -24.14 33.24 36.69
C ILE A 5 -22.89 32.37 36.75
N LEU A 6 -22.44 31.96 37.94
CA LEU A 6 -21.29 31.07 38.07
C LEU A 6 -21.52 29.67 37.48
N ILE A 7 -22.74 29.14 37.63
CA ILE A 7 -23.12 27.84 37.07
C ILE A 7 -23.19 27.92 35.52
N CYS A 8 -23.72 29.02 34.98
CA CYS A 8 -23.76 29.20 33.52
C CYS A 8 -22.36 29.38 32.91
N MET A 9 -21.44 30.08 33.58
CA MET A 9 -20.06 30.20 33.16
C MET A 9 -19.32 28.85 33.23
N LEU A 10 -19.56 28.05 34.26
CA LEU A 10 -18.91 26.73 34.41
C LEU A 10 -19.41 25.76 33.37
N SER A 11 -20.69 25.79 32.99
CA SER A 11 -21.26 24.94 31.95
C SER A 11 -20.78 25.33 30.54
N SER A 12 -20.57 26.63 30.30
CA SER A 12 -20.01 27.13 29.03
C SER A 12 -18.53 26.70 28.82
N VAL A 13 -17.73 26.72 29.90
CA VAL A 13 -16.34 26.26 29.85
C VAL A 13 -16.25 24.74 29.64
N LEU A 14 -17.15 23.97 30.25
CA LEU A 14 -17.18 22.52 30.09
C LEU A 14 -17.59 22.12 28.67
N ALA A 15 -18.47 22.88 28.01
CA ALA A 15 -18.88 22.65 26.63
C ALA A 15 -17.74 22.94 25.63
N LEU A 16 -16.86 23.88 25.93
CA LEU A 16 -15.70 24.22 25.10
C LEU A 16 -14.59 23.16 25.16
N ILE A 17 -14.49 22.42 26.27
CA ILE A 17 -13.47 21.36 26.42
C ILE A 17 -13.84 20.10 25.62
N LEU A 18 -15.13 19.85 25.38
CA LEU A 18 -15.59 18.68 24.63
C LEU A 18 -15.37 18.80 23.10
N VAL A 19 -15.15 19.99 22.59
CA VAL A 19 -14.89 20.23 21.14
C VAL A 19 -13.42 20.06 20.79
N ALA A 20 -12.51 20.07 21.76
CA ALA A 20 -11.06 19.99 21.53
C ALA A 20 -10.53 18.55 21.34
N CYS A 21 -11.35 17.51 21.51
CA CYS A 21 -10.93 16.11 21.36
C CYS A 21 -11.34 15.46 20.04
N SER A 22 -11.83 16.21 19.05
CA SER A 22 -12.14 15.69 17.70
C SER A 22 -11.08 16.11 16.68
N GLN A 23 -9.80 16.05 17.05
CA GLN A 23 -8.76 15.90 16.04
C GLN A 23 -8.45 14.41 15.92
N ASP A 24 -9.38 13.67 15.30
CA ASP A 24 -9.00 12.53 14.51
C ASP A 24 -7.95 13.02 13.52
N LYS A 25 -6.70 12.67 13.78
CA LYS A 25 -5.75 12.53 12.71
C LYS A 25 -6.36 11.47 11.79
N GLN A 26 -7.17 11.90 10.85
CA GLN A 26 -7.29 11.18 9.60
C GLN A 26 -5.84 11.04 9.10
N ASN A 27 -5.23 9.87 9.38
CA ASN A 27 -4.28 9.35 8.46
C ASN A 27 -5.07 9.35 7.14
N ASP A 28 -4.79 10.32 6.29
CA ASP A 28 -5.08 10.21 4.88
C ASP A 28 -4.33 8.95 4.43
N VAL A 29 -4.98 7.81 4.57
CA VAL A 29 -4.77 6.68 3.70
C VAL A 29 -5.20 7.26 2.37
N LYS A 30 -4.22 7.77 1.62
CA LYS A 30 -4.36 8.13 0.24
C LYS A 30 -4.93 6.87 -0.39
N GLU A 31 -6.25 6.80 -0.55
CA GLU A 31 -6.87 5.80 -1.40
C GLU A 31 -6.18 6.00 -2.74
N SER A 32 -5.23 5.15 -3.04
CA SER A 32 -4.63 5.13 -4.35
C SER A 32 -5.74 4.66 -5.26
N HIS A 33 -6.33 5.59 -6.00
CA HIS A 33 -7.31 5.29 -7.04
C HIS A 33 -6.68 4.55 -8.23
N GLY A 34 -5.42 4.15 -8.10
CA GLY A 34 -4.64 3.44 -9.09
C GLY A 34 -4.59 1.93 -8.85
N MET A 35 -3.97 1.24 -9.79
CA MET A 35 -3.71 -0.20 -9.70
C MET A 35 -2.65 -0.52 -8.65
N LYS A 36 -2.77 -1.67 -8.01
CA LYS A 36 -1.70 -2.31 -7.25
C LYS A 36 -0.80 -3.06 -8.21
N ILE A 37 0.43 -2.60 -8.36
CA ILE A 37 1.42 -3.21 -9.25
C ILE A 37 2.55 -3.78 -8.39
N VAL A 38 2.82 -5.06 -8.54
CA VAL A 38 3.97 -5.71 -7.91
C VAL A 38 5.03 -5.97 -8.98
N THR A 39 6.27 -5.62 -8.66
CA THR A 39 7.43 -5.81 -9.55
C THR A 39 8.45 -6.72 -8.89
N SER A 40 9.21 -7.44 -9.69
CA SER A 40 10.16 -8.43 -9.20
C SER A 40 11.42 -7.81 -8.60
N PHE A 41 12.10 -6.92 -9.29
CA PHE A 41 13.39 -6.36 -8.87
C PHE A 41 13.58 -4.92 -9.36
N TYR A 42 14.65 -4.27 -8.86
CA TYR A 42 14.83 -2.83 -9.00
C TYR A 42 14.74 -2.27 -10.43
N PRO A 43 15.39 -2.82 -11.47
CA PRO A 43 15.25 -2.30 -12.83
C PRO A 43 13.81 -2.31 -13.34
N VAL A 44 13.05 -3.36 -13.08
CA VAL A 44 11.62 -3.45 -13.45
C VAL A 44 10.82 -2.42 -12.65
N TYR A 45 11.07 -2.33 -11.34
CA TYR A 45 10.44 -1.34 -10.48
C TYR A 45 10.68 0.09 -10.98
N SER A 46 11.92 0.44 -11.30
CA SER A 46 12.27 1.79 -11.74
C SER A 46 11.60 2.17 -13.06
N MET A 47 11.50 1.21 -14.00
CA MET A 47 10.78 1.43 -15.27
C MET A 47 9.29 1.65 -15.04
N VAL A 48 8.66 0.80 -14.21
CA VAL A 48 7.23 0.93 -13.90
C VAL A 48 6.96 2.25 -13.19
N LYS A 49 7.79 2.65 -12.22
CA LYS A 49 7.68 3.95 -11.54
C LYS A 49 7.86 5.12 -12.49
N ALA A 50 8.80 5.05 -13.43
CA ALA A 50 9.02 6.10 -14.41
C ALA A 50 7.80 6.32 -15.32
N VAL A 51 7.09 5.25 -15.66
CA VAL A 51 5.88 5.31 -16.51
C VAL A 51 4.64 5.70 -15.71
N SER A 52 4.45 5.10 -14.53
CA SER A 52 3.21 5.27 -13.76
C SER A 52 3.24 6.48 -12.81
N GLY A 53 4.42 7.00 -12.46
CA GLY A 53 4.55 8.06 -11.47
C GLY A 53 3.89 7.67 -10.13
N ASP A 54 3.07 8.58 -9.62
CA ASP A 54 2.30 8.39 -8.39
C ASP A 54 0.83 7.98 -8.65
N LEU A 55 0.50 7.61 -9.89
CA LEU A 55 -0.85 7.20 -10.26
C LEU A 55 -1.22 5.81 -9.72
N ASN A 56 -0.22 4.96 -9.52
CA ASN A 56 -0.39 3.58 -9.08
C ASN A 56 0.42 3.28 -7.83
N ASP A 57 -0.05 2.30 -7.05
CA ASP A 57 0.70 1.74 -5.94
C ASP A 57 1.67 0.67 -6.46
N VAL A 58 2.96 1.02 -6.55
CA VAL A 58 4.01 0.15 -7.09
C VAL A 58 4.89 -0.37 -5.97
N ARG A 59 4.88 -1.69 -5.76
CA ARG A 59 5.71 -2.40 -4.79
C ARG A 59 6.76 -3.25 -5.49
N MET A 60 7.97 -3.27 -4.95
CA MET A 60 9.04 -4.19 -5.35
C MET A 60 9.15 -5.34 -4.35
N ILE A 61 9.29 -6.58 -4.84
CA ILE A 61 9.45 -7.78 -4.01
C ILE A 61 10.88 -7.97 -3.57
N GLN A 62 11.81 -7.98 -4.50
CA GLN A 62 13.20 -8.31 -4.21
C GLN A 62 14.00 -7.08 -3.80
N SER A 63 14.71 -7.16 -2.69
CA SER A 63 15.53 -6.06 -2.19
C SER A 63 17.05 -6.29 -2.22
N SER A 64 17.57 -7.50 -1.96
CA SER A 64 18.99 -7.69 -1.65
C SER A 64 19.64 -8.96 -2.14
N SER A 65 18.90 -9.99 -2.54
CA SER A 65 19.47 -11.26 -3.01
C SER A 65 19.70 -11.25 -4.52
N GLY A 66 20.59 -12.10 -5.01
CA GLY A 66 20.82 -12.25 -6.44
C GLY A 66 19.55 -12.71 -7.16
N ILE A 67 19.26 -12.08 -8.31
CA ILE A 67 18.03 -12.26 -9.07
C ILE A 67 17.74 -13.72 -9.46
N HIS A 68 18.79 -14.49 -9.74
CA HIS A 68 18.66 -15.88 -10.21
C HIS A 68 18.36 -16.87 -9.09
N SER A 69 18.76 -16.55 -7.85
CA SER A 69 18.65 -17.45 -6.69
C SER A 69 17.63 -16.97 -5.66
N TYR A 70 16.84 -15.96 -6.02
CA TYR A 70 15.82 -15.45 -5.12
C TYR A 70 14.65 -16.44 -5.01
N GLU A 71 14.24 -16.68 -3.77
CA GLU A 71 13.02 -17.42 -3.46
C GLU A 71 12.05 -16.48 -2.72
N PRO A 72 10.85 -16.23 -3.28
CA PRO A 72 9.89 -15.34 -2.67
C PRO A 72 9.36 -15.92 -1.37
N SER A 73 9.21 -15.07 -0.37
CA SER A 73 8.55 -15.43 0.87
C SER A 73 7.03 -15.61 0.68
N ALA A 74 6.36 -16.23 1.65
CA ALA A 74 4.91 -16.37 1.64
C ALA A 74 4.20 -15.00 1.54
N ASN A 75 4.78 -13.95 2.17
CA ASN A 75 4.25 -12.59 2.08
C ASN A 75 4.41 -11.99 0.68
N ASP A 76 5.51 -12.30 -0.02
CA ASP A 76 5.71 -11.84 -1.40
C ASP A 76 4.73 -12.51 -2.34
N ILE A 77 4.52 -13.80 -2.20
CA ILE A 77 3.52 -14.55 -2.95
C ILE A 77 2.11 -13.98 -2.70
N ALA A 78 1.76 -13.74 -1.43
CA ALA A 78 0.47 -13.13 -1.09
C ALA A 78 0.30 -11.75 -1.74
N ALA A 79 1.36 -10.92 -1.76
CA ALA A 79 1.33 -9.61 -2.40
C ALA A 79 1.13 -9.70 -3.92
N ILE A 80 1.76 -10.68 -4.59
CA ILE A 80 1.56 -10.93 -6.02
C ILE A 80 0.09 -11.28 -6.29
N TYR A 81 -0.50 -12.20 -5.52
CA TYR A 81 -1.90 -12.60 -5.72
C TYR A 81 -2.92 -11.53 -5.35
N ASP A 82 -2.56 -10.56 -4.49
CA ASP A 82 -3.41 -9.40 -4.16
C ASP A 82 -3.29 -8.26 -5.18
N ALA A 83 -2.26 -8.26 -6.02
CA ALA A 83 -2.02 -7.25 -7.04
C ALA A 83 -3.05 -7.29 -8.18
N ASP A 84 -3.16 -6.19 -8.90
CA ASP A 84 -3.86 -6.11 -10.18
C ASP A 84 -2.93 -6.54 -11.32
N VAL A 85 -1.64 -6.19 -11.19
CA VAL A 85 -0.60 -6.49 -12.19
C VAL A 85 0.68 -6.96 -11.49
N PHE A 86 1.28 -8.02 -12.02
CA PHE A 86 2.63 -8.47 -11.65
C PHE A 86 3.57 -8.31 -12.85
N VAL A 87 4.67 -7.60 -12.66
CA VAL A 87 5.64 -7.32 -13.73
C VAL A 87 7.01 -7.90 -13.36
N TYR A 88 7.53 -8.76 -14.21
CA TYR A 88 8.88 -9.28 -14.11
C TYR A 88 9.56 -9.26 -15.49
N HIS A 89 10.87 -9.46 -15.55
CA HIS A 89 11.62 -9.27 -16.79
C HIS A 89 11.50 -10.49 -17.72
N SER A 90 11.82 -11.70 -17.24
CA SER A 90 11.78 -12.89 -18.06
C SER A 90 11.88 -14.18 -17.25
N HIS A 91 11.38 -15.28 -17.82
CA HIS A 91 11.50 -16.63 -17.24
C HIS A 91 12.97 -17.08 -17.05
N THR A 92 13.87 -16.60 -17.87
CA THR A 92 15.29 -16.96 -17.80
C THR A 92 16.00 -16.27 -16.64
N LEU A 93 15.68 -15.00 -16.44
CA LEU A 93 16.31 -14.19 -15.40
C LEU A 93 15.70 -14.43 -14.01
N GLU A 94 14.40 -14.63 -13.98
CA GLU A 94 13.58 -14.79 -12.77
C GLU A 94 12.75 -16.07 -12.88
N SER A 95 13.42 -17.21 -12.83
CA SER A 95 12.78 -18.52 -12.99
C SER A 95 11.65 -18.76 -11.97
N TRP A 96 11.79 -18.23 -10.75
CA TRP A 96 10.77 -18.28 -9.72
C TRP A 96 9.47 -17.56 -10.14
N ALA A 97 9.59 -16.43 -10.81
CA ALA A 97 8.43 -15.67 -11.30
C ALA A 97 7.74 -16.44 -12.45
N GLY A 98 8.52 -16.96 -13.40
CA GLY A 98 8.00 -17.79 -14.48
C GLY A 98 7.28 -19.05 -14.00
N SER A 99 7.70 -19.64 -12.89
CA SER A 99 7.03 -20.80 -12.29
C SER A 99 5.64 -20.50 -11.74
N LEU A 100 5.33 -19.22 -11.44
CA LEU A 100 4.01 -18.78 -10.97
C LEU A 100 3.01 -18.56 -12.11
N ASP A 101 3.46 -18.36 -13.35
CA ASP A 101 2.59 -18.02 -14.50
C ASP A 101 1.38 -18.93 -14.65
N PRO A 102 1.50 -20.28 -14.62
CA PRO A 102 0.34 -21.16 -14.79
C PRO A 102 -0.75 -20.96 -13.72
N SER A 103 -0.34 -20.55 -12.52
CA SER A 103 -1.23 -20.26 -11.40
C SER A 103 -1.83 -18.86 -11.51
N LEU A 104 -1.03 -17.87 -11.92
CA LEU A 104 -1.46 -16.49 -12.07
C LEU A 104 -2.45 -16.31 -13.21
N GLN A 105 -2.31 -17.06 -14.31
CA GLN A 105 -3.28 -17.09 -15.42
C GLN A 105 -4.69 -17.52 -15.00
N LYS A 106 -4.81 -18.25 -13.88
CA LYS A 106 -6.10 -18.68 -13.30
C LYS A 106 -6.61 -17.69 -12.23
N SER A 107 -5.87 -16.66 -11.95
CA SER A 107 -6.19 -15.63 -10.96
C SER A 107 -6.71 -14.34 -11.61
N LYS A 108 -6.97 -13.32 -10.80
CA LYS A 108 -7.31 -11.97 -11.30
C LYS A 108 -6.09 -11.18 -11.78
N VAL A 109 -4.88 -11.61 -11.43
CA VAL A 109 -3.62 -10.87 -11.66
C VAL A 109 -3.25 -10.94 -13.14
N LYS A 110 -2.95 -9.79 -13.73
CA LYS A 110 -2.36 -9.71 -15.07
C LYS A 110 -0.84 -9.83 -14.97
N VAL A 111 -0.23 -10.60 -15.83
CA VAL A 111 1.22 -10.79 -15.91
C VAL A 111 1.73 -10.27 -17.25
#